data_8ffd2485840c47432b30c19e95da7af5
#
_entry.id   8ffd2485840c47432b30c19e95da7af5
#
_cell.length_a   1.000
_cell.length_b   1.000
_cell.length_c   1.000
_cell.angle_alpha   90.00
_cell.angle_beta   90.00
_cell.angle_gamma   90.00
#
_symmetry.space_group_name_H-M   'P 1'
#
loop_
_entity.id
_entity.type
_entity.pdbx_description
1 polymer ?
#
loop_
_entity_poly.entity_id
_entity_poly.type
_entity_poly.pdbx_seq_one_letter_code
_entity_poly.pdbx_strand_id
1 'polypeptide(L)'
;MNPQKILVSSALIVAVIGGITYLDSQKADRRGNDGDVSVVPRLSNDNEKNQTVSSEDKDVAKAMPSSDEKTTSIQKSKKYTVAKEITTPDGFINTDGKSITIGEFVGKKVVLLDIWTYSCINCQRTTPYLNAWYEKYKDKGLVIIGLHTPEFEFEKVYQNVLDATKRLGINYPVVLDNDYSTWNAYQNRFWPRKYLIDIDGYVVYDHIGEGG
;
A
#
# COMPACT_ATOMS: atom_id res chain seq x y z
N MET A 1 -6.82 -8.89 20.78
CA MET A 1 -6.40 -7.70 19.98
C MET A 1 -6.86 -6.45 20.71
N ASN A 2 -6.02 -5.43 20.84
CA ASN A 2 -6.37 -4.21 21.57
C ASN A 2 -7.46 -3.45 20.78
N PRO A 3 -8.61 -3.04 21.37
CA PRO A 3 -9.67 -2.34 20.69
C PRO A 3 -9.22 -1.05 19.99
N GLN A 4 -8.19 -0.39 20.49
CA GLN A 4 -7.59 0.76 19.81
C GLN A 4 -6.94 0.39 18.47
N LYS A 5 -6.33 -0.80 18.34
CA LYS A 5 -5.75 -1.25 17.06
C LYS A 5 -6.82 -1.55 16.02
N ILE A 6 -7.98 -2.07 16.43
CA ILE A 6 -9.11 -2.35 15.54
C ILE A 6 -9.68 -1.03 14.99
N LEU A 7 -9.88 -0.03 15.86
CA LEU A 7 -10.41 1.28 15.46
C LEU A 7 -9.49 2.01 14.49
N VAL A 8 -8.17 2.00 14.75
CA VAL A 8 -7.18 2.63 13.87
C VAL A 8 -7.12 1.92 12.52
N SER A 9 -7.16 0.58 12.50
CA SER A 9 -7.13 -0.20 11.25
C SER A 9 -8.40 0.06 10.41
N SER A 10 -9.58 0.05 11.02
CA SER A 10 -10.83 0.30 10.32
C SER A 10 -10.91 1.72 9.75
N ALA A 11 -10.50 2.72 10.52
CA ALA A 11 -10.46 4.11 10.06
C ALA A 11 -9.47 4.31 8.90
N LEU A 12 -8.32 3.65 8.95
CA LEU A 12 -7.31 3.73 7.90
C LEU A 12 -7.81 3.06 6.59
N ILE A 13 -8.45 1.90 6.69
CA ILE A 13 -9.04 1.21 5.54
C ILE A 13 -10.09 2.10 4.87
N VAL A 14 -11.00 2.69 5.64
CA VAL A 14 -12.02 3.63 5.12
C VAL A 14 -11.37 4.84 4.46
N ALA A 15 -10.31 5.40 5.06
CA ALA A 15 -9.61 6.54 4.49
C ALA A 15 -8.91 6.21 3.15
N VAL A 16 -8.29 5.04 3.03
CA VAL A 16 -7.64 4.60 1.79
C VAL A 16 -8.67 4.28 0.71
N ILE A 17 -9.73 3.53 1.04
CA ILE A 17 -10.81 3.23 0.10
C ILE A 17 -11.51 4.53 -0.34
N GLY A 18 -11.83 5.43 0.60
CA GLY A 18 -12.39 6.75 0.29
C GLY A 18 -11.48 7.59 -0.59
N GLY A 19 -10.16 7.51 -0.40
CA GLY A 19 -9.17 8.16 -1.27
C GLY A 19 -9.19 7.59 -2.68
N ILE A 20 -9.27 6.28 -2.85
CA ILE A 20 -9.36 5.63 -4.16
C ILE A 20 -10.64 6.04 -4.89
N THR A 21 -11.80 5.98 -4.21
CA THR A 21 -13.10 6.37 -4.81
C THR A 21 -13.18 7.87 -5.12
N TYR A 22 -12.54 8.73 -4.31
CA TYR A 22 -12.43 10.16 -4.60
C TYR A 22 -11.62 10.42 -5.87
N LEU A 23 -10.56 9.66 -6.11
CA LEU A 23 -9.78 9.75 -7.35
C LEU A 23 -10.60 9.34 -8.57
N ASP A 24 -11.43 8.30 -8.43
CA ASP A 24 -12.36 7.88 -9.47
C ASP A 24 -13.35 9.00 -9.83
N SER A 25 -13.89 9.68 -8.82
CA SER A 25 -14.81 10.82 -8.99
C SER A 25 -14.17 12.00 -9.73
N GLN A 26 -12.94 12.36 -9.38
CA GLN A 26 -12.22 13.48 -10.00
C GLN A 26 -11.92 13.26 -11.50
N LYS A 27 -11.82 12.01 -11.93
CA LYS A 27 -11.56 11.67 -13.33
C LYS A 27 -12.81 11.81 -14.19
N ALA A 28 -13.98 11.57 -13.64
CA ALA A 28 -15.25 11.78 -14.33
C ALA A 28 -15.44 13.25 -14.72
N ASP A 29 -15.07 14.20 -13.83
CA ASP A 29 -15.18 15.63 -14.06
C ASP A 29 -14.19 16.16 -15.11
N ARG A 30 -13.02 15.52 -15.26
CA ARG A 30 -12.00 15.98 -16.24
C ARG A 30 -12.34 15.66 -17.70
N ARG A 31 -13.28 14.78 -17.98
CA ARG A 31 -13.71 14.49 -19.35
C ARG A 31 -14.65 15.55 -19.93
N GLY A 32 -15.07 16.51 -19.14
CA GLY A 32 -16.00 17.56 -19.52
C GLY A 32 -15.44 18.97 -19.68
N ASN A 33 -14.13 19.18 -19.45
CA ASN A 33 -13.60 20.56 -19.52
C ASN A 33 -12.13 20.58 -19.93
N ASP A 34 -11.90 20.66 -21.25
CA ASP A 34 -10.61 21.11 -21.79
C ASP A 34 -10.56 22.62 -21.64
N GLY A 35 -9.89 23.11 -20.63
CA GLY A 35 -9.60 24.52 -20.47
C GLY A 35 -9.31 24.92 -19.03
N ASP A 36 -8.10 25.22 -18.82
CA ASP A 36 -7.48 26.14 -17.86
C ASP A 36 -6.60 25.52 -16.78
N VAL A 37 -5.34 25.92 -16.90
CA VAL A 37 -4.24 25.68 -15.94
C VAL A 37 -4.26 26.82 -14.94
N SER A 38 -4.41 26.53 -13.66
CA SER A 38 -3.68 27.29 -12.65
C SER A 38 -4.01 26.90 -11.20
N VAL A 39 -2.92 26.97 -10.41
CA VAL A 39 -2.82 27.27 -8.98
C VAL A 39 -2.90 26.12 -7.97
N VAL A 40 -1.70 25.80 -7.49
CA VAL A 40 -1.43 25.05 -6.26
C VAL A 40 -1.56 25.96 -5.05
N PRO A 41 -2.30 25.63 -4.00
CA PRO A 41 -2.22 26.36 -2.73
C PRO A 41 -1.06 25.81 -1.88
N ARG A 42 -0.16 26.70 -1.49
CA ARG A 42 0.82 26.48 -0.42
C ARG A 42 0.09 26.37 0.91
N LEU A 43 0.38 25.34 1.69
CA LEU A 43 0.03 25.27 3.10
C LEU A 43 1.27 25.61 3.94
N SER A 44 1.10 26.64 4.74
CA SER A 44 2.03 27.14 5.73
C SER A 44 2.16 26.19 6.93
N ASN A 45 3.41 26.08 7.42
CA ASN A 45 3.79 25.49 8.71
C ASN A 45 3.27 26.35 9.85
N ASP A 46 2.85 25.71 10.94
CA ASP A 46 3.12 26.22 12.29
C ASP A 46 3.05 25.13 13.37
N ASN A 47 4.20 25.04 14.04
CA ASN A 47 4.50 24.83 15.49
C ASN A 47 4.14 23.55 16.27
N GLU A 48 5.24 22.90 16.59
CA GLU A 48 5.80 22.48 17.92
C GLU A 48 4.87 22.34 19.13
N LYS A 49 4.93 21.18 19.78
CA LYS A 49 5.45 21.05 21.15
C LYS A 49 5.72 19.61 21.58
N ASN A 50 6.93 19.48 22.06
CA ASN A 50 7.62 18.45 22.80
C ASN A 50 6.89 17.95 24.06
N GLN A 51 6.83 16.61 24.30
CA GLN A 51 6.87 16.04 25.64
C GLN A 51 7.40 14.61 25.62
N THR A 52 8.54 14.45 26.25
CA THR A 52 9.20 13.23 26.72
C THR A 52 8.41 12.57 27.84
N VAL A 53 8.25 11.22 27.83
CA VAL A 53 8.17 10.38 29.04
C VAL A 53 8.57 8.92 28.73
N SER A 54 9.64 8.52 29.36
CA SER A 54 10.16 7.29 29.94
C SER A 54 9.56 5.93 29.59
N SER A 55 10.52 5.03 29.39
CA SER A 55 10.50 3.58 29.37
C SER A 55 9.84 2.91 30.60
N GLU A 56 9.06 1.85 30.39
CA GLU A 56 8.95 0.72 31.29
C GLU A 56 8.66 -0.57 30.50
N ASP A 57 9.57 -1.51 30.61
CA ASP A 57 9.42 -2.89 30.19
C ASP A 57 8.30 -3.58 30.94
N LYS A 58 7.40 -4.28 30.25
CA LYS A 58 6.59 -5.35 30.88
C LYS A 58 6.33 -6.47 29.87
N ASP A 59 6.65 -7.66 30.32
CA ASP A 59 6.47 -8.99 29.80
C ASP A 59 5.19 -9.18 28.96
N VAL A 60 5.35 -9.62 27.70
CA VAL A 60 4.24 -10.00 26.84
C VAL A 60 3.93 -11.47 27.05
N ALA A 61 3.03 -11.75 27.99
CA ALA A 61 2.36 -13.04 28.07
C ALA A 61 1.48 -13.20 26.80
N LYS A 62 1.70 -14.27 26.05
CA LYS A 62 0.94 -14.67 24.86
C LYS A 62 -0.50 -15.02 25.26
N ALA A 63 -1.40 -14.05 25.20
CA ALA A 63 -2.81 -14.24 25.47
C ALA A 63 -3.47 -15.10 24.37
N MET A 64 -4.20 -16.14 24.77
CA MET A 64 -5.06 -16.90 23.85
C MET A 64 -6.18 -15.99 23.32
N PRO A 65 -6.56 -16.11 22.03
CA PRO A 65 -7.61 -15.27 21.45
C PRO A 65 -8.95 -15.50 22.13
N SER A 66 -9.69 -14.42 22.40
CA SER A 66 -11.04 -14.48 22.97
C SER A 66 -12.04 -15.12 21.99
N SER A 67 -13.18 -15.60 22.51
CA SER A 67 -14.26 -16.18 21.68
C SER A 67 -14.73 -15.25 20.58
N ASP A 68 -14.70 -13.94 20.81
CA ASP A 68 -15.15 -12.91 19.86
C ASP A 68 -14.15 -12.71 18.72
N GLU A 69 -12.84 -12.81 19.00
CA GLU A 69 -11.79 -12.77 17.97
C GLU A 69 -11.90 -13.97 17.02
N LYS A 70 -12.17 -15.15 17.55
CA LYS A 70 -12.33 -16.38 16.77
C LYS A 70 -13.57 -16.31 15.86
N THR A 71 -14.67 -15.76 16.36
CA THR A 71 -15.91 -15.57 15.56
C THR A 71 -15.70 -14.57 14.44
N THR A 72 -15.02 -13.44 14.71
CA THR A 72 -14.72 -12.41 13.72
C THR A 72 -13.80 -12.94 12.62
N SER A 73 -12.77 -13.72 12.96
CA SER A 73 -11.84 -14.32 11.98
C SER A 73 -12.55 -15.34 11.07
N ILE A 74 -13.47 -16.13 11.61
CA ILE A 74 -14.27 -17.09 10.84
C ILE A 74 -15.22 -16.37 9.85
N GLN A 75 -15.80 -15.25 10.23
CA GLN A 75 -16.65 -14.46 9.33
C GLN A 75 -15.84 -13.78 8.22
N LYS A 76 -14.65 -13.27 8.53
CA LYS A 76 -13.75 -12.69 7.53
C LYS A 76 -13.28 -13.71 6.51
N SER A 77 -12.89 -14.90 6.93
CA SER A 77 -12.42 -15.97 6.03
C SER A 77 -13.48 -16.47 5.05
N LYS A 78 -14.79 -16.29 5.37
CA LYS A 78 -15.90 -16.58 4.44
C LYS A 78 -16.11 -15.51 3.37
N LYS A 79 -15.68 -14.27 3.65
CA LYS A 79 -15.93 -13.12 2.78
C LYS A 79 -14.70 -12.69 1.97
N TYR A 80 -13.52 -12.81 2.55
CA TYR A 80 -12.29 -12.29 1.99
C TYR A 80 -11.24 -13.39 1.84
N THR A 81 -10.40 -13.29 0.83
CA THR A 81 -9.26 -14.19 0.63
C THR A 81 -8.09 -13.73 1.45
N VAL A 82 -7.30 -14.69 1.96
CA VAL A 82 -6.01 -14.40 2.59
C VAL A 82 -5.05 -13.90 1.52
N ALA A 83 -4.31 -12.83 1.84
CA ALA A 83 -3.28 -12.30 0.97
C ALA A 83 -2.22 -13.38 0.66
N LYS A 84 -1.72 -13.34 -0.58
CA LYS A 84 -0.60 -14.21 -0.97
C LYS A 84 0.71 -13.56 -0.58
N GLU A 85 1.72 -14.37 -0.31
CA GLU A 85 3.06 -13.90 0.02
C GLU A 85 3.80 -13.42 -1.24
N ILE A 86 4.80 -12.56 -1.05
CA ILE A 86 5.77 -12.23 -2.09
C ILE A 86 6.66 -13.45 -2.31
N THR A 87 6.72 -13.91 -3.55
CA THR A 87 7.45 -15.11 -3.93
C THR A 87 8.59 -14.76 -4.89
N THR A 88 9.73 -15.41 -4.72
CA THR A 88 10.95 -15.31 -5.57
C THR A 88 11.29 -13.90 -6.06
N PRO A 89 11.42 -12.89 -5.17
CA PRO A 89 11.71 -11.52 -5.60
C PRO A 89 13.14 -11.40 -6.17
N ASP A 90 13.27 -10.67 -7.29
CA ASP A 90 14.57 -10.41 -7.95
C ASP A 90 15.35 -9.26 -7.33
N GLY A 91 14.73 -8.48 -6.46
CA GLY A 91 15.39 -7.37 -5.79
C GLY A 91 14.45 -6.48 -5.00
N PHE A 92 15.07 -5.60 -4.20
CA PHE A 92 14.37 -4.68 -3.31
C PHE A 92 14.94 -3.27 -3.43
N ILE A 93 14.08 -2.26 -3.43
CA ILE A 93 14.44 -0.83 -3.43
C ILE A 93 13.72 -0.17 -2.26
N ASN A 94 14.35 0.82 -1.60
CA ASN A 94 13.83 1.53 -0.42
C ASN A 94 13.53 0.63 0.78
N THR A 95 14.34 -0.41 0.99
CA THR A 95 14.19 -1.37 2.09
C THR A 95 15.42 -1.43 3.01
N ASP A 96 16.38 -0.52 2.85
CA ASP A 96 17.66 -0.54 3.57
C ASP A 96 18.40 -1.88 3.42
N GLY A 97 18.29 -2.49 2.22
CA GLY A 97 18.93 -3.76 1.89
C GLY A 97 18.28 -5.00 2.52
N LYS A 98 17.10 -4.85 3.12
CA LYS A 98 16.35 -5.97 3.73
C LYS A 98 15.31 -6.51 2.75
N SER A 99 15.11 -7.82 2.79
CA SER A 99 13.94 -8.43 2.17
C SER A 99 12.69 -8.07 2.98
N ILE A 100 11.56 -7.96 2.31
CA ILE A 100 10.25 -7.74 2.94
C ILE A 100 9.26 -8.81 2.50
N THR A 101 8.29 -9.10 3.36
CA THR A 101 7.22 -10.06 3.16
C THR A 101 5.88 -9.44 3.53
N ILE A 102 4.78 -9.98 3.02
CA ILE A 102 3.44 -9.56 3.47
C ILE A 102 3.23 -10.00 4.93
N GLY A 103 3.67 -11.23 5.26
CA GLY A 103 3.48 -11.83 6.57
C GLY A 103 4.09 -11.03 7.74
N GLU A 104 5.20 -10.31 7.52
CA GLU A 104 5.83 -9.51 8.58
C GLU A 104 4.95 -8.35 9.07
N PHE A 105 3.99 -7.91 8.25
CA PHE A 105 3.07 -6.81 8.59
C PHE A 105 1.75 -7.28 9.19
N VAL A 106 1.41 -8.57 9.06
CA VAL A 106 0.19 -9.13 9.63
C VAL A 106 0.18 -8.97 11.15
N GLY A 107 -0.93 -8.51 11.69
CA GLY A 107 -1.09 -8.16 13.10
C GLY A 107 -0.52 -6.79 13.51
N LYS A 108 0.13 -6.07 12.57
CA LYS A 108 0.86 -4.83 12.87
C LYS A 108 0.43 -3.65 12.01
N LYS A 109 0.25 -3.85 10.70
CA LYS A 109 -0.01 -2.79 9.72
C LYS A 109 -1.05 -3.22 8.69
N VAL A 110 -1.69 -2.25 8.07
CA VAL A 110 -2.45 -2.41 6.83
C VAL A 110 -1.47 -2.30 5.67
N VAL A 111 -1.57 -3.21 4.69
CA VAL A 111 -0.69 -3.22 3.52
C VAL A 111 -1.49 -2.83 2.27
N LEU A 112 -0.98 -1.87 1.52
CA LEU A 112 -1.40 -1.58 0.16
C LEU A 112 -0.36 -2.15 -0.80
N LEU A 113 -0.67 -3.26 -1.45
CA LEU A 113 0.16 -3.85 -2.50
C LEU A 113 -0.27 -3.24 -3.83
N ASP A 114 0.63 -2.50 -4.47
CA ASP A 114 0.43 -1.87 -5.79
C ASP A 114 1.24 -2.63 -6.83
N ILE A 115 0.58 -3.34 -7.73
CA ILE A 115 1.23 -4.01 -8.86
C ILE A 115 1.36 -3.01 -10.00
N TRP A 116 2.59 -2.71 -10.40
CA TRP A 116 2.91 -1.66 -11.33
C TRP A 116 4.12 -1.97 -12.21
N THR A 117 4.32 -1.18 -13.25
CA THR A 117 5.60 -1.09 -13.97
C THR A 117 5.89 0.36 -14.34
N TYR A 118 7.17 0.71 -14.47
CA TYR A 118 7.56 2.11 -14.54
C TYR A 118 7.26 2.79 -15.88
N SER A 119 7.11 2.03 -16.98
CA SER A 119 6.76 2.60 -18.28
C SER A 119 5.24 2.72 -18.50
N CYS A 120 4.43 2.05 -17.69
CA CYS A 120 2.97 2.09 -17.77
C CYS A 120 2.44 3.49 -17.43
N ILE A 121 1.82 4.17 -18.38
CA ILE A 121 1.30 5.54 -18.18
C ILE A 121 0.24 5.61 -17.08
N ASN A 122 -0.63 4.61 -16.97
CA ASN A 122 -1.67 4.55 -15.94
C ASN A 122 -1.05 4.38 -14.55
N CYS A 123 0.06 3.63 -14.42
CA CYS A 123 0.82 3.50 -13.19
C CYS A 123 1.44 4.84 -12.79
N GLN A 124 2.08 5.53 -13.75
CA GLN A 124 2.69 6.84 -13.50
C GLN A 124 1.66 7.88 -13.02
N ARG A 125 0.43 7.85 -13.55
CA ARG A 125 -0.65 8.74 -13.15
C ARG A 125 -1.15 8.50 -11.73
N THR A 126 -1.05 7.27 -11.21
CA THR A 126 -1.46 6.94 -9.85
C THR A 126 -0.36 7.17 -8.81
N THR A 127 0.91 7.17 -9.23
CA THR A 127 2.07 7.30 -8.32
C THR A 127 2.02 8.54 -7.42
N PRO A 128 1.67 9.76 -7.87
CA PRO A 128 1.61 10.92 -6.99
C PRO A 128 0.64 10.75 -5.81
N TYR A 129 -0.46 10.04 -6.01
CA TYR A 129 -1.44 9.75 -4.96
C TYR A 129 -0.92 8.72 -3.97
N LEU A 130 -0.24 7.67 -4.45
CA LEU A 130 0.41 6.68 -3.60
C LEU A 130 1.51 7.33 -2.74
N ASN A 131 2.32 8.22 -3.31
CA ASN A 131 3.31 9.00 -2.59
C ASN A 131 2.66 9.83 -1.47
N ALA A 132 1.57 10.54 -1.79
CA ALA A 132 0.86 11.35 -0.82
C ALA A 132 0.23 10.50 0.31
N TRP A 133 -0.32 9.32 0.00
CA TRP A 133 -0.85 8.41 1.00
C TRP A 133 0.25 7.80 1.86
N TYR A 134 1.38 7.43 1.27
CA TYR A 134 2.52 6.93 2.02
C TYR A 134 2.99 7.97 3.04
N GLU A 135 3.26 9.19 2.63
CA GLU A 135 3.68 10.27 3.53
C GLU A 135 2.64 10.55 4.63
N LYS A 136 1.37 10.52 4.30
CA LYS A 136 0.30 10.81 5.26
C LYS A 136 0.05 9.69 6.28
N TYR A 137 0.27 8.42 5.90
CA TYR A 137 -0.19 7.27 6.68
C TYR A 137 0.90 6.28 7.12
N LYS A 138 2.16 6.41 6.66
CA LYS A 138 3.27 5.51 7.04
C LYS A 138 3.45 5.37 8.55
N ASP A 139 3.32 6.48 9.29
CA ASP A 139 3.43 6.52 10.76
C ASP A 139 2.11 6.19 11.46
N LYS A 140 1.04 5.97 10.71
CA LYS A 140 -0.30 5.62 11.21
C LYS A 140 -0.70 4.17 10.97
N GLY A 141 0.27 3.34 10.57
CA GLY A 141 0.06 1.91 10.38
C GLY A 141 -0.23 1.46 8.96
N LEU A 142 -0.01 2.33 7.93
CA LEU A 142 0.01 1.91 6.53
C LEU A 142 1.43 1.57 6.10
N VAL A 143 1.57 0.49 5.34
CA VAL A 143 2.71 0.26 4.47
C VAL A 143 2.22 0.17 3.02
N ILE A 144 2.93 0.80 2.09
CA ILE A 144 2.73 0.60 0.66
C ILE A 144 3.89 -0.25 0.16
N ILE A 145 3.60 -1.28 -0.63
CA ILE A 145 4.59 -2.11 -1.31
C ILE A 145 4.31 -2.00 -2.80
N GLY A 146 5.23 -1.42 -3.55
CA GLY A 146 5.18 -1.41 -5.01
C GLY A 146 5.76 -2.72 -5.55
N LEU A 147 4.93 -3.63 -6.04
CA LEU A 147 5.37 -4.82 -6.75
C LEU A 147 5.60 -4.45 -8.21
N HIS A 148 6.87 -4.30 -8.58
CA HIS A 148 7.26 -3.99 -9.95
C HIS A 148 7.33 -5.28 -10.76
N THR A 149 6.29 -5.54 -11.57
CA THR A 149 6.26 -6.68 -12.50
C THR A 149 6.44 -6.13 -13.92
N PRO A 150 7.50 -6.53 -14.65
CA PRO A 150 7.83 -5.94 -15.94
C PRO A 150 6.83 -6.33 -17.05
N GLU A 151 6.53 -5.41 -17.97
CA GLU A 151 5.84 -5.70 -19.22
C GLU A 151 6.85 -5.97 -20.35
N PHE A 152 8.02 -5.31 -20.28
CA PHE A 152 9.08 -5.39 -21.28
C PHE A 152 10.42 -5.80 -20.69
N GLU A 153 11.32 -6.37 -21.50
CA GLU A 153 12.63 -6.84 -21.04
C GLU A 153 13.50 -5.75 -20.39
N PHE A 154 13.44 -4.50 -20.90
CA PHE A 154 14.20 -3.40 -20.31
C PHE A 154 13.75 -3.02 -18.89
N GLU A 155 12.55 -3.41 -18.50
CA GLU A 155 12.00 -3.17 -17.17
C GLU A 155 12.51 -4.17 -16.12
N LYS A 156 13.11 -5.27 -16.54
CA LYS A 156 13.75 -6.24 -15.63
C LYS A 156 15.08 -5.75 -15.06
N VAL A 157 15.68 -4.73 -15.67
CA VAL A 157 16.97 -4.20 -15.25
C VAL A 157 16.81 -3.40 -13.96
N TYR A 158 17.41 -3.89 -12.87
CA TYR A 158 17.32 -3.27 -11.54
C TYR A 158 17.63 -1.77 -11.56
N GLN A 159 18.69 -1.36 -12.28
CA GLN A 159 19.09 0.05 -12.35
C GLN A 159 18.01 0.92 -12.99
N ASN A 160 17.32 0.42 -14.02
CA ASN A 160 16.25 1.16 -14.68
C ASN A 160 15.05 1.37 -13.73
N VAL A 161 14.72 0.34 -12.94
CA VAL A 161 13.66 0.44 -11.92
C VAL A 161 14.04 1.42 -10.82
N LEU A 162 15.29 1.35 -10.33
CA LEU A 162 15.82 2.27 -9.32
C LEU A 162 15.77 3.73 -9.79
N ASP A 163 16.18 3.99 -11.03
CA ASP A 163 16.19 5.35 -11.59
C ASP A 163 14.75 5.86 -11.82
N ALA A 164 13.85 4.98 -12.24
CA ALA A 164 12.43 5.31 -12.36
C ALA A 164 11.80 5.60 -11.00
N THR A 165 12.11 4.82 -9.97
CA THR A 165 11.65 5.02 -8.59
C THR A 165 12.06 6.41 -8.09
N LYS A 166 13.31 6.80 -8.30
CA LYS A 166 13.81 8.15 -7.96
C LYS A 166 13.09 9.25 -8.74
N ARG A 167 12.97 9.09 -10.05
CA ARG A 167 12.31 10.07 -10.93
C ARG A 167 10.83 10.29 -10.56
N LEU A 168 10.14 9.22 -10.14
CA LEU A 168 8.74 9.26 -9.76
C LEU A 168 8.53 9.65 -8.29
N GLY A 169 9.60 9.90 -7.53
CA GLY A 169 9.54 10.28 -6.11
C GLY A 169 8.98 9.19 -5.20
N ILE A 170 9.17 7.92 -5.56
CA ILE A 170 8.69 6.77 -4.79
C ILE A 170 9.64 6.52 -3.62
N ASN A 171 9.15 6.69 -2.38
CA ASN A 171 9.89 6.47 -1.14
C ASN A 171 9.43 5.22 -0.38
N TYR A 172 8.32 4.61 -0.78
CA TYR A 172 7.87 3.34 -0.19
C TYR A 172 8.68 2.15 -0.76
N PRO A 173 8.69 1.01 -0.06
CA PRO A 173 9.33 -0.21 -0.52
C PRO A 173 8.87 -0.65 -1.92
N VAL A 174 9.82 -1.04 -2.75
CA VAL A 174 9.56 -1.62 -4.07
C VAL A 174 10.23 -2.99 -4.15
N VAL A 175 9.50 -3.96 -4.68
CA VAL A 175 9.94 -5.35 -4.90
C VAL A 175 9.91 -5.63 -6.40
N LEU A 176 10.97 -6.24 -6.92
CA LEU A 176 11.05 -6.66 -8.31
C LEU A 176 10.51 -8.09 -8.43
N ASP A 177 9.57 -8.31 -9.34
CA ASP A 177 8.88 -9.56 -9.63
C ASP A 177 9.09 -9.92 -11.11
N ASN A 178 10.37 -10.08 -11.51
CA ASN A 178 10.76 -10.25 -12.91
C ASN A 178 10.32 -11.60 -13.51
N ASP A 179 10.12 -12.61 -12.66
CA ASP A 179 9.64 -13.94 -13.04
C ASP A 179 8.11 -14.07 -12.97
N TYR A 180 7.39 -13.00 -12.60
CA TYR A 180 5.94 -12.97 -12.44
C TYR A 180 5.40 -13.91 -11.34
N SER A 181 6.23 -14.35 -10.42
CA SER A 181 5.83 -15.34 -9.40
C SER A 181 4.74 -14.79 -8.47
N THR A 182 4.91 -13.58 -7.95
CA THR A 182 3.90 -12.92 -7.12
C THR A 182 2.69 -12.47 -7.94
N TRP A 183 2.91 -11.92 -9.14
CA TRP A 183 1.85 -11.61 -10.10
C TRP A 183 0.91 -12.79 -10.33
N ASN A 184 1.47 -13.96 -10.60
CA ASN A 184 0.71 -15.19 -10.86
C ASN A 184 -0.01 -15.69 -9.60
N ALA A 185 0.62 -15.58 -8.41
CA ALA A 185 0.00 -15.94 -7.13
C ALA A 185 -1.27 -15.11 -6.86
N TYR A 186 -1.28 -13.84 -7.24
CA TYR A 186 -2.46 -12.96 -7.17
C TYR A 186 -3.39 -13.10 -8.39
N GLN A 187 -3.08 -13.97 -9.35
CA GLN A 187 -3.84 -14.10 -10.60
C GLN A 187 -4.06 -12.76 -11.30
N ASN A 188 -3.03 -11.90 -11.23
CA ASN A 188 -3.12 -10.55 -11.78
C ASN A 188 -3.08 -10.58 -13.31
N ARG A 189 -3.68 -9.55 -13.96
CA ARG A 189 -3.74 -9.42 -15.43
C ARG A 189 -3.65 -7.98 -15.91
N PHE A 190 -3.47 -7.01 -14.99
CA PHE A 190 -3.59 -5.59 -15.30
C PHE A 190 -2.54 -4.77 -14.56
N TRP A 191 -2.03 -3.73 -15.21
CA TRP A 191 -1.27 -2.64 -14.63
C TRP A 191 -2.06 -1.34 -14.72
N PRO A 192 -2.15 -0.54 -13.64
CA PRO A 192 -1.87 -0.94 -12.27
C PRO A 192 -3.01 -1.77 -11.67
N ARG A 193 -2.71 -2.54 -10.62
CA ARG A 193 -3.74 -3.13 -9.76
C ARG A 193 -3.34 -3.02 -8.31
N LYS A 194 -4.29 -2.68 -7.45
CA LYS A 194 -4.07 -2.45 -6.03
C LYS A 194 -4.85 -3.42 -5.20
N TYR A 195 -4.20 -3.99 -4.19
CA TYR A 195 -4.82 -4.85 -3.20
C TYR A 195 -4.63 -4.23 -1.82
N LEU A 196 -5.73 -3.94 -1.11
CA LEU A 196 -5.68 -3.49 0.26
C LEU A 196 -5.83 -4.70 1.19
N ILE A 197 -4.80 -4.95 1.97
CA ILE A 197 -4.72 -6.07 2.91
C ILE A 197 -4.87 -5.50 4.31
N ASP A 198 -5.86 -6.01 5.05
CA ASP A 198 -6.11 -5.57 6.41
C ASP A 198 -5.07 -6.09 7.39
N ILE A 199 -5.18 -5.65 8.63
CA ILE A 199 -4.24 -6.02 9.70
C ILE A 199 -4.22 -7.53 9.99
N ASP A 200 -5.30 -8.25 9.65
CA ASP A 200 -5.42 -9.69 9.86
C ASP A 200 -4.90 -10.51 8.65
N GLY A 201 -4.44 -9.83 7.60
CA GLY A 201 -3.88 -10.44 6.39
C GLY A 201 -4.89 -10.81 5.32
N TYR A 202 -6.11 -10.27 5.35
CA TYR A 202 -7.12 -10.51 4.32
C TYR A 202 -7.15 -9.40 3.29
N VAL A 203 -7.30 -9.75 2.01
CA VAL A 203 -7.55 -8.80 0.92
C VAL A 203 -9.00 -8.30 1.06
N VAL A 204 -9.15 -7.09 1.58
CA VAL A 204 -10.47 -6.48 1.85
C VAL A 204 -10.98 -5.57 0.75
N TYR A 205 -10.09 -5.14 -0.14
CA TYR A 205 -10.41 -4.33 -1.31
C TYR A 205 -9.39 -4.58 -2.42
N ASP A 206 -9.85 -4.60 -3.64
CA ASP A 206 -9.01 -4.69 -4.83
C ASP A 206 -9.51 -3.66 -5.87
N HIS A 207 -8.58 -3.04 -6.61
CA HIS A 207 -8.87 -2.05 -7.61
C HIS A 207 -8.02 -2.26 -8.86
N ILE A 208 -8.67 -2.29 -10.01
CA ILE A 208 -8.02 -2.45 -11.32
C ILE A 208 -7.95 -1.11 -12.02
N GLY A 209 -6.76 -0.78 -12.53
CA GLY A 209 -6.54 0.43 -13.30
C GLY A 209 -6.14 1.64 -12.45
N GLU A 210 -6.13 2.81 -13.12
CA GLU A 210 -5.69 4.08 -12.51
C GLU A 210 -6.76 4.81 -11.69
N GLY A 211 -7.94 4.28 -11.61
CA GLY A 211 -9.12 4.94 -11.10
C GLY A 211 -9.95 5.53 -12.25
N GLY A 212 -11.24 5.25 -12.28
CA GLY A 212 -12.16 5.59 -13.36
C GLY A 212 -13.07 6.73 -13.05
#